data_9628bac111b454838e2e592758dfd387
#
_entry.id   9628bac111b454838e2e592758dfd387
#
_cell.length_a   1.000
_cell.length_b   1.000
_cell.length_c   1.000
_cell.angle_alpha   90.00
_cell.angle_beta   90.00
_cell.angle_gamma   90.00
#
_symmetry.space_group_name_H-M   'P 1'
#
loop_
_entity.id
_entity.type
_entity.pdbx_description
1 polymer ?
#
loop_
_entity_poly.entity_id
_entity_poly.type
_entity_poly.pdbx_seq_one_letter_code
_entity_poly.pdbx_strand_id
1 'polypeptide(L)'
;MNHKIELFDFQQEVLIDPSRFKVMASGRRVGKSYLAAVAAYQHCLEEPNRRALIIGPTVSMIRESIWLTLKSLVHTEHISGYPREIDLEIRFINGSKITLKGFDRPDALRGISPSPTFIVLDEFAYIKQNAFTEVILPMTSDPQRKAKVFVISTPKGITNDFYK
;
A
#
# COMPACT_ATOMS: atom_id res chain seq x y z
N MET A 1 19.94 9.04 -11.54
CA MET A 1 19.31 8.36 -12.71
C MET A 1 17.81 8.54 -12.59
N ASN A 2 17.17 9.21 -13.56
CA ASN A 2 15.71 9.32 -13.58
C ASN A 2 15.14 7.96 -14.00
N HIS A 3 14.68 7.16 -13.05
CA HIS A 3 13.94 5.95 -13.37
C HIS A 3 12.58 6.34 -13.91
N LYS A 4 12.38 6.17 -15.22
CA LYS A 4 11.07 6.33 -15.84
C LYS A 4 10.16 5.22 -15.30
N ILE A 5 9.02 5.60 -14.72
CA ILE A 5 8.01 4.64 -14.30
C ILE A 5 7.34 4.11 -15.56
N GLU A 6 7.53 2.82 -15.84
CA GLU A 6 6.91 2.15 -16.98
C GLU A 6 5.83 1.21 -16.46
N LEU A 7 4.61 1.39 -16.96
CA LEU A 7 3.44 0.59 -16.60
C LEU A 7 2.86 -0.03 -17.86
N PHE A 8 2.42 -1.27 -17.74
CA PHE A 8 1.59 -1.91 -18.78
C PHE A 8 0.22 -1.23 -18.87
N ASP A 9 -0.45 -1.32 -20.01
CA ASP A 9 -1.74 -0.66 -20.26
C ASP A 9 -2.77 -0.97 -19.17
N PHE A 10 -2.93 -2.25 -18.79
CA PHE A 10 -3.85 -2.64 -17.73
C PHE A 10 -3.47 -2.05 -16.34
N GLN A 11 -2.19 -1.83 -16.09
CA GLN A 11 -1.75 -1.20 -14.84
C GLN A 11 -2.10 0.30 -14.84
N GLN A 12 -1.98 0.95 -15.99
CA GLN A 12 -2.40 2.34 -16.15
C GLN A 12 -3.92 2.48 -15.94
N GLU A 13 -4.72 1.60 -16.52
CA GLU A 13 -6.17 1.56 -16.32
C GLU A 13 -6.54 1.42 -14.83
N VAL A 14 -5.91 0.49 -14.11
CA VAL A 14 -6.13 0.32 -12.67
C VAL A 14 -5.72 1.56 -11.89
N LEU A 15 -4.63 2.22 -12.28
CA LEU A 15 -4.12 3.38 -11.58
C LEU A 15 -5.06 4.58 -11.68
N ILE A 16 -5.56 4.88 -12.90
CA ILE A 16 -6.43 6.02 -13.18
C ILE A 16 -7.90 5.81 -12.77
N ASP A 17 -8.31 4.57 -12.50
CA ASP A 17 -9.67 4.27 -12.04
C ASP A 17 -10.01 5.09 -10.79
N PRO A 18 -11.16 5.80 -10.74
CA PRO A 18 -11.50 6.69 -9.63
C PRO A 18 -12.06 5.97 -8.40
N SER A 19 -12.30 4.65 -8.48
CA SER A 19 -12.94 3.87 -7.41
C SER A 19 -12.19 4.00 -6.10
N ARG A 20 -12.95 4.15 -5.01
CA ARG A 20 -12.39 4.21 -3.67
C ARG A 20 -11.81 2.88 -3.21
N PHE A 21 -12.44 1.78 -3.59
CA PHE A 21 -12.02 0.42 -3.30
C PHE A 21 -11.67 -0.28 -4.61
N LYS A 22 -10.44 -0.72 -4.74
CA LYS A 22 -9.94 -1.46 -5.91
C LYS A 22 -9.45 -2.83 -5.48
N VAL A 23 -9.77 -3.84 -6.26
CA VAL A 23 -9.29 -5.21 -6.04
C VAL A 23 -8.63 -5.71 -7.32
N MET A 24 -7.39 -6.16 -7.21
CA MET A 24 -6.66 -6.76 -8.32
C MET A 24 -6.28 -8.20 -7.98
N ALA A 25 -7.02 -9.14 -8.55
CA ALA A 25 -6.75 -10.56 -8.51
C ALA A 25 -5.99 -10.96 -9.78
N SER A 26 -4.75 -11.40 -9.66
CA SER A 26 -3.97 -11.81 -10.83
C SER A 26 -2.86 -12.79 -10.48
N GLY A 27 -2.29 -13.45 -11.48
CA GLY A 27 -1.20 -14.39 -11.33
C GLY A 27 0.07 -13.78 -10.72
N ARG A 28 1.05 -14.62 -10.47
CA ARG A 28 2.39 -14.17 -10.02
C ARG A 28 3.12 -13.46 -11.18
N ARG A 29 4.05 -12.55 -10.84
CA ARG A 29 4.95 -11.85 -11.76
C ARG A 29 4.28 -10.89 -12.77
N VAL A 30 3.05 -10.49 -12.56
CA VAL A 30 2.35 -9.48 -13.37
C VAL A 30 2.56 -8.04 -12.86
N GLY A 31 3.49 -7.82 -11.93
CA GLY A 31 3.83 -6.48 -11.44
C GLY A 31 2.85 -5.88 -10.43
N LYS A 32 2.05 -6.68 -9.71
CA LYS A 32 1.10 -6.18 -8.68
C LYS A 32 1.77 -5.29 -7.64
N SER A 33 2.82 -5.81 -7.00
CA SER A 33 3.53 -5.08 -5.93
C SER A 33 4.23 -3.83 -6.47
N TYR A 34 4.71 -3.87 -7.71
CA TYR A 34 5.24 -2.69 -8.40
C TYR A 34 4.16 -1.62 -8.59
N LEU A 35 2.99 -2.00 -9.13
CA LEU A 35 1.87 -1.09 -9.32
C LEU A 35 1.39 -0.49 -7.98
N ALA A 36 1.34 -1.31 -6.93
CA ALA A 36 0.97 -0.84 -5.58
C ALA A 36 1.97 0.18 -5.02
N ALA A 37 3.28 -0.04 -5.24
CA ALA A 37 4.32 0.90 -4.86
C ALA A 37 4.19 2.22 -5.64
N VAL A 38 3.96 2.16 -6.95
CA VAL A 38 3.72 3.34 -7.80
C VAL A 38 2.49 4.10 -7.33
N ALA A 39 1.37 3.41 -7.08
CA ALA A 39 0.12 4.03 -6.62
C ALA A 39 0.31 4.76 -5.27
N ALA A 40 1.00 4.13 -4.32
CA ALA A 40 1.28 4.74 -3.02
C ALA A 40 2.21 5.96 -3.14
N TYR A 41 3.21 5.89 -4.01
CA TYR A 41 4.13 6.98 -4.27
C TYR A 41 3.42 8.17 -4.91
N GLN A 42 2.66 7.95 -5.99
CA GLN A 42 1.88 9.00 -6.65
C GLN A 42 0.87 9.64 -5.71
N HIS A 43 0.14 8.82 -4.92
CA HIS A 43 -0.79 9.35 -3.93
C HIS A 43 -0.13 10.33 -2.95
N CYS A 44 1.10 10.05 -2.52
CA CYS A 44 1.85 10.95 -1.63
C CYS A 44 2.37 12.21 -2.31
N LEU A 45 2.47 12.23 -3.64
CA LEU A 45 2.88 13.42 -4.40
C LEU A 45 1.72 14.34 -4.79
N GLU A 46 0.49 13.78 -4.95
CA GLU A 46 -0.68 14.55 -5.40
C GLU A 46 -1.04 15.72 -4.48
N GLU A 47 -0.96 15.52 -3.16
CA GLU A 47 -1.29 16.55 -2.17
C GLU A 47 -0.40 16.44 -0.93
N PRO A 48 -0.18 17.55 -0.21
CA PRO A 48 0.60 17.52 1.03
C PRO A 48 -0.11 16.75 2.16
N ASN A 49 0.70 16.26 3.10
CA ASN A 49 0.25 15.56 4.31
C ASN A 49 -0.55 14.27 4.09
N ARG A 50 -0.45 13.66 2.91
CA ARG A 50 -1.04 12.36 2.62
C ARG A 50 -0.33 11.25 3.41
N ARG A 51 -1.08 10.21 3.75
CA ARG A 51 -0.60 9.04 4.51
C ARG A 51 -0.93 7.76 3.75
N ALA A 52 0.06 7.17 3.10
CA ALA A 52 -0.10 5.85 2.49
C ALA A 52 0.38 4.78 3.48
N LEU A 53 -0.44 3.77 3.69
CA LEU A 53 -0.15 2.60 4.51
C LEU A 53 -0.18 1.35 3.65
N ILE A 54 0.92 0.61 3.64
CA ILE A 54 1.02 -0.65 2.92
C ILE A 54 1.08 -1.78 3.94
N ILE A 55 0.18 -2.73 3.82
CA ILE A 55 0.04 -3.86 4.74
C ILE A 55 0.20 -5.15 3.95
N GLY A 56 1.05 -6.04 4.43
CA GLY A 56 1.12 -7.42 3.94
C GLY A 56 1.04 -8.42 5.07
N PRO A 57 1.12 -9.73 4.79
CA PRO A 57 0.94 -10.77 5.80
C PRO A 57 1.95 -10.68 6.94
N THR A 58 3.21 -10.37 6.63
CA THR A 58 4.28 -10.18 7.62
C THR A 58 5.20 -9.04 7.23
N VAL A 59 5.89 -8.47 8.21
CA VAL A 59 6.91 -7.41 7.97
C VAL A 59 8.04 -7.91 7.08
N SER A 60 8.48 -9.17 7.22
CA SER A 60 9.54 -9.75 6.39
C SER A 60 9.14 -9.79 4.91
N MET A 61 7.95 -10.30 4.62
CA MET A 61 7.45 -10.39 3.23
C MET A 61 7.38 -9.02 2.55
N ILE A 62 6.87 -8.00 3.24
CA ILE A 62 6.79 -6.64 2.68
C ILE A 62 8.17 -6.04 2.47
N ARG A 63 9.10 -6.29 3.39
CA ARG A 63 10.49 -5.80 3.29
C ARG A 63 11.18 -6.37 2.06
N GLU A 64 10.98 -7.63 1.75
CA GLU A 64 11.59 -8.31 0.61
C GLU A 64 10.92 -7.97 -0.73
N SER A 65 9.69 -7.48 -0.72
CA SER A 65 8.91 -7.15 -1.92
C SER A 65 8.78 -5.64 -2.14
N ILE A 66 7.73 -5.05 -1.60
CA ILE A 66 7.35 -3.64 -1.88
C ILE A 66 8.38 -2.63 -1.35
N TRP A 67 9.02 -2.89 -0.20
CA TRP A 67 9.99 -1.94 0.37
C TRP A 67 11.18 -1.70 -0.55
N LEU A 68 11.76 -2.76 -1.11
CA LEU A 68 12.87 -2.64 -2.06
C LEU A 68 12.43 -1.90 -3.33
N THR A 69 11.23 -2.20 -3.81
CA THR A 69 10.63 -1.54 -4.97
C THR A 69 10.44 -0.03 -4.71
N LEU A 70 9.87 0.34 -3.56
CA LEU A 70 9.70 1.75 -3.19
C LEU A 70 11.02 2.50 -3.15
N LYS A 71 12.05 1.92 -2.53
CA LYS A 71 13.38 2.56 -2.48
C LYS A 71 14.00 2.79 -3.86
N SER A 72 13.70 1.93 -4.84
CA SER A 72 14.18 2.11 -6.21
C SER A 72 13.35 3.11 -7.03
N LEU A 73 12.06 3.29 -6.68
CA LEU A 73 11.13 4.18 -7.39
C LEU A 73 11.19 5.64 -6.92
N VAL A 74 11.36 5.82 -5.61
CA VAL A 74 11.23 7.14 -4.99
C VAL A 74 12.45 8.01 -5.32
N HIS A 75 12.19 9.18 -5.91
CA HIS A 75 13.25 10.14 -6.22
C HIS A 75 13.74 10.84 -4.96
N THR A 76 15.04 10.99 -4.84
CA THR A 76 15.69 11.64 -3.68
C THR A 76 15.24 13.09 -3.48
N GLU A 77 14.90 13.79 -4.54
CA GLU A 77 14.39 15.17 -4.52
C GLU A 77 13.00 15.30 -3.90
N HIS A 78 12.23 14.19 -3.81
CA HIS A 78 10.90 14.20 -3.22
C HIS A 78 10.88 13.84 -1.74
N ILE A 79 11.97 13.28 -1.21
CA ILE A 79 12.01 12.77 0.17
C ILE A 79 12.72 13.69 1.15
N SER A 80 12.24 13.71 2.39
CA SER A 80 12.85 14.40 3.51
C SER A 80 13.76 13.45 4.28
N GLY A 81 15.04 13.40 3.88
CA GLY A 81 16.03 12.49 4.45
C GLY A 81 16.01 11.09 3.83
N TYR A 82 16.69 10.15 4.48
CA TYR A 82 16.78 8.77 3.98
C TYR A 82 15.58 7.91 4.40
N PRO A 83 15.22 6.88 3.58
CA PRO A 83 14.24 5.88 4.00
C PRO A 83 14.62 5.23 5.34
N ARG A 84 13.66 5.12 6.25
CA ARG A 84 13.87 4.58 7.60
C ARG A 84 13.71 3.06 7.59
N GLU A 85 14.81 2.33 7.56
CA GLU A 85 14.83 0.87 7.44
C GLU A 85 14.17 0.13 8.61
N ILE A 86 14.29 0.66 9.83
CA ILE A 86 13.72 0.02 11.03
C ILE A 86 12.20 0.15 11.01
N ASP A 87 11.70 1.36 10.74
CA ASP A 87 10.28 1.68 10.76
C ASP A 87 9.56 1.32 9.46
N LEU A 88 10.30 1.03 8.40
CA LEU A 88 9.83 0.91 7.01
C LEU A 88 8.99 2.14 6.61
N GLU A 89 9.58 3.31 6.72
CA GLU A 89 8.93 4.58 6.49
C GLU A 89 9.72 5.45 5.52
N ILE A 90 9.02 6.06 4.56
CA ILE A 90 9.54 7.11 3.66
C ILE A 90 8.77 8.39 3.93
N ARG A 91 9.48 9.48 4.21
CA ARG A 91 8.90 10.80 4.42
C ARG A 91 9.18 11.69 3.22
N PHE A 92 8.17 12.43 2.80
CA PHE A 92 8.24 13.36 1.67
C PHE A 92 8.39 14.81 2.14
N ILE A 93 9.01 15.64 1.30
CA ILE A 93 9.20 17.08 1.60
C ILE A 93 7.88 17.84 1.75
N ASN A 94 6.79 17.37 1.10
CA ASN A 94 5.44 17.93 1.23
C ASN A 94 4.69 17.50 2.51
N GLY A 95 5.37 16.84 3.46
CA GLY A 95 4.78 16.34 4.70
C GLY A 95 4.04 14.99 4.58
N SER A 96 3.92 14.44 3.37
CA SER A 96 3.35 13.11 3.17
C SER A 96 4.28 12.01 3.65
N LYS A 97 3.76 10.80 3.85
CA LYS A 97 4.57 9.63 4.17
C LYS A 97 3.98 8.32 3.69
N ILE A 98 4.85 7.37 3.39
CA ILE A 98 4.51 5.97 3.18
C ILE A 98 5.04 5.17 4.38
N THR A 99 4.22 4.31 4.96
CA THR A 99 4.60 3.40 6.05
C THR A 99 4.19 1.98 5.69
N LEU A 100 5.05 1.01 5.96
CA LEU A 100 4.77 -0.41 5.74
C LEU A 100 4.61 -1.14 7.07
N LYS A 101 3.61 -2.02 7.16
CA LYS A 101 3.30 -2.82 8.37
C LYS A 101 2.95 -4.25 7.99
N GLY A 102 3.24 -5.20 8.89
CA GLY A 102 2.79 -6.57 8.78
C GLY A 102 1.48 -6.77 9.54
N PHE A 103 0.59 -7.62 9.00
CA PHE A 103 -0.64 -8.02 9.68
C PHE A 103 -0.41 -9.03 10.82
N ASP A 104 0.81 -9.56 10.92
CA ASP A 104 1.25 -10.37 12.07
C ASP A 104 1.22 -9.61 13.41
N ARG A 105 1.11 -8.27 13.38
CA ARG A 105 0.95 -7.39 14.54
C ARG A 105 -0.27 -6.48 14.40
N PRO A 106 -1.50 -7.00 14.51
CA PRO A 106 -2.72 -6.24 14.26
C PRO A 106 -2.93 -5.06 15.22
N ASP A 107 -2.43 -5.14 16.45
CA ASP A 107 -2.54 -4.04 17.41
C ASP A 107 -1.71 -2.81 16.98
N ALA A 108 -0.59 -3.03 16.31
CA ALA A 108 0.20 -1.95 15.73
C ALA A 108 -0.51 -1.22 14.58
N LEU A 109 -1.48 -1.87 13.94
CA LEU A 109 -2.32 -1.28 12.91
C LEU A 109 -3.44 -0.42 13.53
N ARG A 110 -4.08 -0.90 14.60
CA ARG A 110 -5.16 -0.17 15.30
C ARG A 110 -4.72 1.15 15.89
N GLY A 111 -3.43 1.27 16.27
CA GLY A 111 -2.85 2.47 16.86
C GLY A 111 -2.36 3.52 15.86
N ILE A 112 -2.56 3.35 14.55
CA ILE A 112 -2.05 4.28 13.54
C ILE A 112 -2.82 5.61 13.59
N SER A 113 -2.10 6.68 13.94
CA SER A 113 -2.63 8.04 14.00
C SER A 113 -1.63 9.01 13.34
N PRO A 114 -2.08 9.98 12.56
CA PRO A 114 -3.45 10.12 12.04
C PRO A 114 -3.81 9.01 11.02
N SER A 115 -5.12 8.79 10.82
CA SER A 115 -5.65 7.76 9.90
C SER A 115 -5.03 7.86 8.50
N PRO A 116 -4.78 6.74 7.82
CA PRO A 116 -4.26 6.74 6.46
C PRO A 116 -5.27 7.35 5.48
N THR A 117 -4.76 7.91 4.39
CA THR A 117 -5.56 8.40 3.25
C THR A 117 -5.55 7.43 2.07
N PHE A 118 -4.62 6.49 2.08
CA PHE A 118 -4.52 5.40 1.10
C PHE A 118 -3.99 4.15 1.79
N ILE A 119 -4.66 3.02 1.58
CA ILE A 119 -4.28 1.72 2.13
C ILE A 119 -4.05 0.74 0.98
N VAL A 120 -2.89 0.12 0.96
CA VAL A 120 -2.59 -1.02 0.09
C VAL A 120 -2.56 -2.30 0.94
N LEU A 121 -3.26 -3.32 0.49
CA LEU A 121 -3.21 -4.67 1.08
C LEU A 121 -2.52 -5.59 0.08
N ASP A 122 -1.26 -5.95 0.38
CA ASP A 122 -0.46 -6.85 -0.47
C ASP A 122 -0.61 -8.31 -0.01
N GLU A 123 -0.70 -9.22 -0.97
CA GLU A 123 -0.91 -10.65 -0.75
C GLU A 123 -2.04 -10.94 0.24
N PHE A 124 -3.16 -10.24 0.06
CA PHE A 124 -4.29 -10.24 1.00
C PHE A 124 -4.91 -11.63 1.22
N ALA A 125 -4.86 -12.53 0.22
CA ALA A 125 -5.31 -13.92 0.38
C ALA A 125 -4.54 -14.72 1.44
N TYR A 126 -3.39 -14.22 1.92
CA TYR A 126 -2.59 -14.82 2.99
C TYR A 126 -2.80 -14.15 4.35
N ILE A 127 -3.59 -13.09 4.41
CA ILE A 127 -3.95 -12.42 5.66
C ILE A 127 -5.07 -13.22 6.36
N LYS A 128 -5.13 -13.16 7.69
CA LYS A 128 -6.12 -13.88 8.50
C LYS A 128 -7.54 -13.46 8.13
N GLN A 129 -8.48 -14.39 8.30
CA GLN A 129 -9.92 -14.12 8.14
C GLN A 129 -10.37 -12.95 9.01
N ASN A 130 -11.38 -12.22 8.53
CA ASN A 130 -11.97 -11.03 9.15
C ASN A 130 -11.02 -9.82 9.28
N ALA A 131 -9.79 -9.91 8.77
CA ALA A 131 -8.83 -8.80 8.82
C ALA A 131 -9.37 -7.52 8.19
N PHE A 132 -10.09 -7.66 7.09
CA PHE A 132 -10.68 -6.52 6.40
C PHE A 132 -11.73 -5.82 7.26
N THR A 133 -12.68 -6.56 7.80
CA THR A 133 -13.81 -6.02 8.57
C THR A 133 -13.40 -5.52 9.95
N GLU A 134 -12.48 -6.20 10.62
CA GLU A 134 -12.12 -5.88 12.00
C GLU A 134 -11.01 -4.82 12.14
N VAL A 135 -10.14 -4.69 11.13
CA VAL A 135 -8.99 -3.79 11.19
C VAL A 135 -9.03 -2.74 10.10
N ILE A 136 -9.15 -3.17 8.82
CA ILE A 136 -9.00 -2.26 7.69
C ILE A 136 -10.21 -1.34 7.54
N LEU A 137 -11.42 -1.89 7.58
CA LEU A 137 -12.64 -1.11 7.39
C LEU A 137 -12.79 0.02 8.43
N PRO A 138 -12.53 -0.19 9.74
CA PRO A 138 -12.52 0.89 10.72
C PRO A 138 -11.50 2.00 10.41
N MET A 139 -10.32 1.65 9.87
CA MET A 139 -9.30 2.63 9.47
C MET A 139 -9.75 3.53 8.31
N THR A 140 -10.70 3.08 7.50
CA THR A 140 -11.27 3.84 6.38
C THR A 140 -12.46 4.71 6.77
N SER A 141 -12.93 4.60 8.01
CA SER A 141 -14.18 5.22 8.47
C SER A 141 -14.02 6.68 8.89
N ASP A 142 -12.82 7.24 8.87
CA ASP A 142 -12.59 8.66 9.14
C ASP A 142 -13.29 9.53 8.08
N PRO A 143 -14.35 10.28 8.43
CA PRO A 143 -15.13 11.04 7.48
C PRO A 143 -14.36 12.18 6.83
N GLN A 144 -13.29 12.66 7.48
CA GLN A 144 -12.45 13.73 6.97
C GLN A 144 -11.41 13.25 5.96
N ARG A 145 -11.00 11.98 6.06
CA ARG A 145 -9.89 11.44 5.25
C ARG A 145 -10.30 10.53 4.11
N LYS A 146 -11.46 9.88 4.17
CA LYS A 146 -12.04 9.01 3.12
C LYS A 146 -11.00 8.14 2.42
N ALA A 147 -10.26 7.35 3.19
CA ALA A 147 -9.15 6.55 2.67
C ALA A 147 -9.55 5.70 1.45
N LYS A 148 -8.72 5.72 0.42
CA LYS A 148 -8.81 4.79 -0.71
C LYS A 148 -8.14 3.47 -0.33
N VAL A 149 -8.65 2.35 -0.83
CA VAL A 149 -8.11 1.01 -0.55
C VAL A 149 -7.81 0.28 -1.83
N PHE A 150 -6.60 -0.24 -1.95
CA PHE A 150 -6.16 -1.06 -3.06
C PHE A 150 -5.72 -2.44 -2.56
N VAL A 151 -6.51 -3.45 -2.87
CA VAL A 151 -6.27 -4.84 -2.48
C VAL A 151 -5.64 -5.58 -3.64
N ILE A 152 -4.47 -6.15 -3.43
CA ILE A 152 -3.79 -6.96 -4.44
C ILE A 152 -3.45 -8.33 -3.87
N SER A 153 -3.67 -9.38 -4.65
CA SER A 153 -3.27 -10.73 -4.26
C SER A 153 -3.20 -11.68 -5.44
N THR A 154 -2.45 -12.74 -5.24
CA THR A 154 -2.60 -13.97 -6.03
C THR A 154 -3.72 -14.79 -5.39
N PRO A 155 -4.74 -15.22 -6.15
CA PRO A 155 -5.83 -16.03 -5.60
C PRO A 155 -5.31 -17.30 -4.93
N LYS A 156 -5.82 -17.60 -3.70
CA LYS A 156 -5.45 -18.76 -2.91
C LYS A 156 -6.69 -19.45 -2.38
N GLY A 157 -7.34 -20.28 -3.21
CA GLY A 157 -8.58 -20.95 -2.82
C GLY A 157 -9.75 -19.99 -2.62
N ILE A 158 -10.87 -20.49 -2.13
CA ILE A 158 -12.15 -19.79 -2.03
C ILE A 158 -12.59 -19.50 -0.58
N THR A 159 -11.77 -19.84 0.41
CA THR A 159 -12.15 -19.77 1.83
C THR A 159 -11.60 -18.56 2.57
N ASN A 160 -10.80 -17.71 1.90
CA ASN A 160 -10.20 -16.52 2.49
C ASN A 160 -11.00 -15.23 2.18
N ASP A 161 -10.71 -14.15 2.91
CA ASP A 161 -11.41 -12.87 2.77
C ASP A 161 -11.19 -12.18 1.43
N PHE A 162 -10.16 -12.54 0.68
CA PHE A 162 -9.92 -12.00 -0.65
C PHE A 162 -10.91 -12.52 -1.69
N TYR A 163 -11.48 -13.71 -1.47
CA TYR A 163 -12.49 -14.31 -2.34
C TYR A 163 -13.90 -13.80 -2.02
N LYS A 164 -14.21 -13.55 -0.75
CA LYS A 164 -15.52 -13.09 -0.26
C LYS A 164 -15.78 -11.62 -0.57
#